data_a6d0d14c803a2045a083c2bd8e7537c9
#
_entry.id   a6d0d14c803a2045a083c2bd8e7537c9
#
_cell.length_a   1.000
_cell.length_b   1.000
_cell.length_c   1.000
_cell.angle_alpha   90.00
_cell.angle_beta   90.00
_cell.angle_gamma   90.00
#
_symmetry.space_group_name_H-M   'P 1'
#
loop_
_entity.id
_entity.type
_entity.pdbx_description
1 polymer ?
#
loop_
_entity_poly.entity_id
_entity_poly.type
_entity_poly.pdbx_seq_one_letter_code
_entity_poly.pdbx_strand_id
1 'polypeptide(L)'
;RKIDLAARYGGEEFAIVLPDSGDAEVAILADRLLNAIRSLRVKLPSERTLAVTVSAGAAIAMPSGRAAELIERADRALYTAKRSGRNRWLCAPAMAARPLDQAAE
;
A
#
# COMPACT_ATOMS: atom_id res chain seq x y z
N ARG A 1 9.85 -6.94 8.68
CA ARG A 1 9.77 -8.07 9.61
C ARG A 1 10.11 -9.37 8.87
N LYS A 2 10.59 -10.35 9.59
CA LYS A 2 11.02 -11.61 8.96
C LYS A 2 9.90 -12.37 8.27
N ILE A 3 8.66 -12.21 8.72
CA ILE A 3 7.51 -12.91 8.16
C ILE A 3 6.84 -12.15 7.04
N ASP A 4 7.26 -10.92 6.78
CA ASP A 4 6.68 -10.12 5.71
C ASP A 4 7.34 -10.48 4.38
N LEU A 5 6.56 -10.44 3.32
CA LEU A 5 7.03 -10.72 1.98
C LEU A 5 6.97 -9.46 1.15
N ALA A 6 8.09 -9.11 0.55
CA ALA A 6 8.14 -8.00 -0.41
C ALA A 6 8.50 -8.54 -1.78
N ALA A 7 7.81 -8.09 -2.79
CA ALA A 7 8.03 -8.55 -4.15
C ALA A 7 7.85 -7.40 -5.14
N ARG A 8 8.61 -7.46 -6.24
CA ARG A 8 8.40 -6.53 -7.34
C ARG A 8 7.18 -7.00 -8.12
N TYR A 9 6.16 -6.17 -8.18
CA TYR A 9 4.89 -6.54 -8.78
C TYR A 9 4.78 -6.12 -10.25
N GLY A 10 5.41 -5.04 -10.62
CA GLY A 10 5.42 -4.53 -11.98
C GLY A 10 6.69 -3.75 -12.24
N GLY A 11 6.75 -2.99 -13.33
CA GLY A 11 7.94 -2.23 -13.69
C GLY A 11 8.43 -1.31 -12.58
N GLU A 12 7.52 -0.57 -11.97
CA GLU A 12 7.84 0.40 -10.92
C GLU A 12 7.00 0.18 -9.66
N GLU A 13 6.32 -0.94 -9.58
CA GLU A 13 5.43 -1.25 -8.47
C GLU A 13 5.96 -2.40 -7.64
N PHE A 14 5.75 -2.31 -6.32
CA PHE A 14 6.11 -3.33 -5.36
C PHE A 14 4.89 -3.69 -4.54
N ALA A 15 4.83 -4.93 -4.11
CA ALA A 15 3.79 -5.40 -3.21
C ALA A 15 4.44 -5.92 -1.93
N ILE A 16 3.82 -5.62 -0.80
CA ILE A 16 4.27 -6.12 0.49
C ILE A 16 3.10 -6.83 1.16
N VAL A 17 3.32 -8.07 1.54
CA VAL A 17 2.32 -8.86 2.23
C VAL A 17 2.70 -8.95 3.70
N LEU A 18 1.76 -8.59 4.56
CA LEU A 18 1.96 -8.55 6.01
C LEU A 18 1.05 -9.60 6.66
N PRO A 19 1.54 -10.82 6.90
CA PRO A 19 0.72 -11.84 7.54
C PRO A 19 0.29 -11.41 8.95
N ASP A 20 -0.92 -11.80 9.31
CA ASP A 20 -1.47 -11.58 10.66
C ASP A 20 -1.36 -10.13 11.13
N SER A 21 -1.62 -9.19 10.21
CA SER A 21 -1.50 -7.77 10.51
C SER A 21 -2.82 -7.07 10.27
N GLY A 22 -3.14 -6.13 11.15
CA GLY A 22 -4.30 -5.29 11.04
C GLY A 22 -3.95 -3.86 10.71
N ASP A 23 -4.92 -2.97 10.89
CA ASP A 23 -4.77 -1.56 10.54
C ASP A 23 -3.57 -0.89 11.23
N ALA A 24 -3.35 -1.18 12.50
CA ALA A 24 -2.28 -0.54 13.26
C ALA A 24 -0.91 -0.89 12.71
N GLU A 25 -0.67 -2.17 12.40
CA GLU A 25 0.61 -2.63 11.88
C GLU A 25 0.84 -2.09 10.47
N VAL A 26 -0.20 -2.05 9.66
CA VAL A 26 -0.12 -1.50 8.31
C VAL A 26 0.23 -0.02 8.35
N ALA A 27 -0.41 0.74 9.24
CA ALA A 27 -0.12 2.16 9.38
C ALA A 27 1.33 2.42 9.81
N ILE A 28 1.82 1.64 10.76
CA ILE A 28 3.20 1.78 11.22
C ILE A 28 4.18 1.51 10.09
N LEU A 29 3.98 0.43 9.35
CA LEU A 29 4.87 0.08 8.24
C LEU A 29 4.79 1.12 7.13
N ALA A 30 3.59 1.53 6.76
CA ALA A 30 3.40 2.49 5.68
C ALA A 30 4.08 3.83 6.01
N ASP A 31 3.91 4.31 7.23
CA ASP A 31 4.56 5.54 7.67
C ASP A 31 6.09 5.41 7.65
N ARG A 32 6.61 4.30 8.14
CA ARG A 32 8.05 4.05 8.13
C ARG A 32 8.60 4.01 6.72
N LEU A 33 7.91 3.32 5.82
CA LEU A 33 8.34 3.17 4.44
C LEU A 33 8.38 4.53 3.74
N LEU A 34 7.31 5.29 3.84
CA LEU A 34 7.25 6.60 3.20
C LEU A 34 8.32 7.55 3.76
N ASN A 35 8.48 7.56 5.06
CA ASN A 35 9.48 8.43 5.69
C ASN A 35 10.90 8.01 5.32
N ALA A 36 11.17 6.72 5.24
CA ALA A 36 12.48 6.24 4.83
C ALA A 36 12.80 6.69 3.40
N ILE A 37 11.83 6.59 2.50
CA ILE A 37 12.03 6.99 1.12
C ILE A 37 12.14 8.50 0.99
N ARG A 38 11.33 9.26 1.73
CA ARG A 38 11.44 10.72 1.75
C ARG A 38 12.80 11.19 2.20
N SER A 39 13.45 10.45 3.09
CA SER A 39 14.77 10.79 3.60
C SER A 39 15.90 10.33 2.70
N LEU A 40 15.60 9.49 1.73
CA LEU A 40 16.60 8.93 0.84
C LEU A 40 17.15 10.00 -0.11
N ARG A 41 18.46 10.00 -0.28
CA ARG A 41 19.13 10.86 -1.26
C ARG A 41 20.07 10.00 -2.07
N VAL A 42 19.88 10.01 -3.38
CA VAL A 42 20.68 9.20 -4.31
C VAL A 42 21.58 10.13 -5.08
N LYS A 43 22.90 9.92 -4.94
CA LYS A 43 23.87 10.71 -5.68
C LYS A 43 24.01 10.13 -7.08
N LEU A 44 23.83 10.98 -8.08
CA LEU A 44 23.94 10.58 -9.48
C LEU A 44 25.37 10.75 -9.96
N PRO A 45 25.76 10.07 -11.07
CA PRO A 45 27.09 10.26 -11.67
C PRO A 45 27.41 11.71 -12.02
N SER A 46 26.38 12.51 -12.26
CA SER A 46 26.53 13.94 -12.57
C SER A 46 26.78 14.82 -11.35
N GLU A 47 27.02 14.23 -10.18
CA GLU A 47 27.16 14.92 -8.90
C GLU A 47 25.86 15.53 -8.38
N ARG A 48 24.76 15.36 -9.12
CA ARG A 48 23.45 15.82 -8.66
C ARG A 48 22.87 14.81 -7.68
N THR A 49 22.03 15.28 -6.78
CA THR A 49 21.33 14.43 -5.81
C THR A 49 19.88 14.29 -6.21
N LEU A 50 19.40 13.06 -6.22
CA LEU A 50 18.02 12.74 -6.53
C LEU A 50 17.27 12.42 -5.24
N ALA A 51 16.12 13.06 -5.07
CA ALA A 51 15.18 12.72 -4.03
C ALA A 51 13.91 12.17 -4.69
N VAL A 52 13.32 11.16 -4.09
CA VAL A 52 12.11 10.54 -4.63
C VAL A 52 11.06 10.39 -3.53
N THR A 53 9.84 10.24 -3.95
CA THR A 53 8.74 9.88 -3.05
C THR A 53 8.04 8.65 -3.60
N VAL A 54 7.21 8.06 -2.79
CA VAL A 54 6.42 6.91 -3.19
C VAL A 54 4.97 7.13 -2.76
N SER A 55 4.06 6.56 -3.52
CA SER A 55 2.66 6.50 -3.15
C SER A 55 2.33 5.04 -2.87
N ALA A 56 1.45 4.80 -1.91
CA ALA A 56 1.10 3.45 -1.54
C ALA A 56 -0.40 3.32 -1.28
N GLY A 57 -0.91 2.16 -1.61
CA GLY A 57 -2.26 1.76 -1.27
C GLY A 57 -2.21 0.49 -0.46
N ALA A 58 -3.02 0.43 0.57
CA ALA A 58 -3.08 -0.72 1.45
C ALA A 58 -4.50 -1.26 1.55
N ALA A 59 -4.63 -2.52 1.85
CA ALA A 59 -5.93 -3.13 2.11
C ALA A 59 -5.75 -4.26 3.11
N ILE A 60 -6.77 -4.45 3.93
CA ILE A 60 -6.78 -5.51 4.93
C ILE A 60 -7.64 -6.65 4.41
N ALA A 61 -7.10 -7.86 4.47
CA ALA A 61 -7.82 -9.04 4.01
C ALA A 61 -9.04 -9.32 4.88
N MET A 62 -10.12 -9.71 4.23
CA MET A 62 -11.33 -10.18 4.91
C MET A 62 -11.22 -11.69 5.12
N PRO A 63 -11.78 -12.24 6.21
CA PRO A 63 -11.69 -13.68 6.46
C PRO A 63 -12.17 -14.55 5.30
N SER A 64 -13.19 -14.12 4.58
CA SER A 64 -13.72 -14.86 3.44
C SER A 64 -13.35 -14.23 2.11
N GLY A 65 -12.45 -13.26 2.11
CA GLY A 65 -12.09 -12.54 0.90
C GLY A 65 -11.10 -13.30 0.04
N ARG A 66 -11.13 -13.01 -1.25
CA ARG A 66 -10.19 -13.57 -2.21
C ARG A 66 -8.96 -12.69 -2.34
N ALA A 67 -7.85 -13.31 -2.69
CA ALA A 67 -6.61 -12.57 -2.94
C ALA A 67 -6.79 -11.50 -4.02
N ALA A 68 -7.51 -11.83 -5.09
CA ALA A 68 -7.75 -10.88 -6.17
C ALA A 68 -8.51 -9.63 -5.70
N GLU A 69 -9.49 -9.82 -4.82
CA GLU A 69 -10.23 -8.70 -4.25
C GLU A 69 -9.36 -7.83 -3.36
N LEU A 70 -8.49 -8.45 -2.58
CA LEU A 70 -7.56 -7.73 -1.72
C LEU A 70 -6.64 -6.85 -2.55
N ILE A 71 -6.05 -7.41 -3.60
CA ILE A 71 -5.16 -6.68 -4.50
C ILE A 71 -5.91 -5.53 -5.17
N GLU A 72 -7.13 -5.78 -5.65
CA GLU A 72 -7.93 -4.75 -6.29
C GLU A 72 -8.22 -3.59 -5.35
N ARG A 73 -8.54 -3.88 -4.09
CA ARG A 73 -8.80 -2.84 -3.10
C ARG A 73 -7.55 -2.01 -2.82
N ALA A 74 -6.41 -2.66 -2.69
CA ALA A 74 -5.14 -1.95 -2.51
C ALA A 74 -4.81 -1.09 -3.73
N ASP A 75 -5.04 -1.61 -4.93
CA ASP A 75 -4.81 -0.85 -6.17
C ASP A 75 -5.69 0.39 -6.25
N ARG A 76 -6.94 0.29 -5.84
CA ARG A 76 -7.82 1.45 -5.81
C ARG A 76 -7.34 2.50 -4.84
N ALA A 77 -6.87 2.08 -3.67
CA ALA A 77 -6.31 3.01 -2.69
C ALA A 77 -5.05 3.67 -3.24
N LEU A 78 -4.21 2.91 -3.92
CA LEU A 78 -3.02 3.46 -4.57
C LEU A 78 -3.38 4.48 -5.64
N TYR A 79 -4.37 4.17 -6.47
CA TYR A 79 -4.84 5.09 -7.49
C TYR A 79 -5.30 6.40 -6.85
N THR A 80 -6.06 6.32 -5.77
CA THR A 80 -6.52 7.51 -5.05
C THR A 80 -5.35 8.29 -4.45
N ALA A 81 -4.36 7.60 -3.90
CA ALA A 81 -3.17 8.27 -3.36
C ALA A 81 -2.44 9.04 -4.46
N LYS A 82 -2.30 8.45 -5.65
CA LYS A 82 -1.66 9.13 -6.78
C LYS A 82 -2.47 10.32 -7.25
N ARG A 83 -3.79 10.19 -7.30
CA ARG A 83 -4.66 11.27 -7.77
C ARG A 83 -4.79 12.41 -6.78
N SER A 84 -4.61 12.14 -5.50
CA SER A 84 -4.76 13.16 -4.46
C SER A 84 -3.45 13.90 -4.13
N GLY A 85 -2.39 13.67 -4.90
CA GLY A 85 -1.16 14.43 -4.75
C GLY A 85 0.11 13.62 -4.59
N ARG A 86 0.02 12.29 -4.62
CA ARG A 86 1.18 11.39 -4.46
C ARG A 86 1.86 11.58 -3.10
N ASN A 87 2.98 10.95 -2.88
CA ASN A 87 3.77 11.07 -1.66
C ASN A 87 2.91 10.85 -0.40
N ARG A 88 2.11 9.80 -0.43
CA ARG A 88 1.21 9.44 0.66
C ARG A 88 0.78 8.01 0.54
N TRP A 89 0.23 7.48 1.61
CA TRP A 89 -0.40 6.18 1.55
C TRP A 89 -1.85 6.29 2.00
N LEU A 90 -2.70 5.45 1.44
CA LEU A 90 -4.10 5.37 1.82
C LEU A 90 -4.46 3.90 2.01
N CYS A 91 -5.35 3.65 2.94
CA CYS A 91 -5.88 2.31 3.16
C CYS A 91 -7.29 2.24 2.59
N ALA A 92 -7.59 1.14 1.90
CA ALA A 92 -8.94 0.90 1.44
C ALA A 92 -9.88 0.83 2.64
N PRO A 93 -11.08 1.39 2.54
CA PRO A 93 -12.04 1.34 3.64
C PRO A 93 -12.30 -0.10 4.05
N ALA A 94 -12.43 -0.33 5.36
CA ALA A 94 -12.83 -1.63 5.85
C ALA A 94 -14.21 -1.94 5.26
N MET A 95 -14.33 -3.15 4.69
CA MET A 95 -15.64 -3.57 4.21
C MET A 95 -16.46 -3.99 5.41
N ALA A 96 -17.50 -3.24 5.70
CA ALA A 96 -18.47 -3.67 6.70
C ALA A 96 -19.06 -4.99 6.27
N ALA A 97 -19.41 -5.86 7.23
CA ALA A 97 -20.16 -7.04 6.92
C ALA A 97 -21.39 -6.61 6.13
N ARG A 98 -21.49 -7.09 4.90
CA ARG A 98 -22.57 -6.64 4.02
C ARG A 98 -23.86 -7.32 4.40
N PRO A 99 -24.91 -6.56 4.73
CA PRO A 99 -26.23 -7.16 4.85
C PRO A 99 -26.61 -7.83 3.52
N LEU A 100 -27.48 -8.81 3.58
CA LEU A 100 -27.89 -9.53 2.38
C LEU A 100 -28.46 -8.62 1.31
N ASP A 101 -29.19 -7.59 1.69
CA ASP A 101 -29.75 -6.64 0.74
C ASP A 101 -28.66 -5.86 0.02
N GLN A 102 -27.58 -5.52 0.69
CA GLN A 102 -26.45 -4.86 0.06
C GLN A 102 -25.67 -5.83 -0.82
N ALA A 103 -25.55 -7.07 -0.38
CA ALA A 103 -24.88 -8.09 -1.16
C ALA A 103 -25.58 -8.37 -2.49
N ALA A 104 -26.88 -8.14 -2.55
CA ALA A 104 -27.66 -8.32 -3.77
C ALA A 104 -27.50 -7.18 -4.77
N GLU A 105 -26.93 -6.13 -4.37
CA GLU A 105 -26.66 -4.99 -5.23
C GLU A 105 -25.39 -5.22 -6.05
#